data_0bb33ead374957e9c3944477de90cd9c
#
_entry.id   0bb33ead374957e9c3944477de90cd9c
#
_cell.length_a   1.000
_cell.length_b   1.000
_cell.length_c   1.000
_cell.angle_alpha   90.00
_cell.angle_beta   90.00
_cell.angle_gamma   90.00
#
_symmetry.space_group_name_H-M   'P 1'
#
loop_
_entity.id
_entity.type
_entity.pdbx_description
1 polymer ?
#
loop_
_entity_poly.entity_id
_entity_poly.type
_entity_poly.pdbx_seq_one_letter_code
_entity_poly.pdbx_strand_id
1 'polypeptide(L)'
;MRPLLDYSISVEKICHLLSAESEINGEVIVTGVTSDDRYVQPGDLFLAYPGKSIHGAEFAKSAIAKGARAILTDAQGAQIAQGLPMIVVENIRTAGALVSAHLYRKPVQEMVSIAITGTNGKTTVSTLLHQLLQSAGRESGLIGTVETRIGRERFESMRTTPEADNLQSIAAAMAEQHVRHLVMEVSSHALVMNRIEGSHFAIAGFTNLTQDHLDFHGDMESYFLAKAKLFSLEFADQAFINIDDPYGLRIFNTCGIPATSVSRRNVQATWHYTSIVPTGNGTDISIRGAGGVLIETSTPLHGNFNLDNLLLVIAIASECGIDPLDCAALIPKLYGAPGRMELVDRGQSFTAFVDYAHTPDAVSSVLATARAFTQGKVIALL
;
A
#
# COMPACT_ATOMS: atom_id res chain seq x y z
N MET A 1 -5.52 12.27 9.60
CA MET A 1 -4.47 12.54 10.61
C MET A 1 -3.69 13.75 10.13
N ARG A 2 -3.21 14.61 11.03
CA ARG A 2 -2.38 15.76 10.64
C ARG A 2 -1.02 15.66 11.31
N PRO A 3 0.07 16.01 10.61
CA PRO A 3 1.39 16.16 11.22
C PRO A 3 1.38 17.33 12.21
N LEU A 4 2.35 17.34 13.13
CA LEU A 4 2.45 18.33 14.22
C LEU A 4 3.35 19.52 13.85
N LEU A 5 4.31 19.32 12.94
CA LEU A 5 5.20 20.37 12.48
C LEU A 5 4.46 21.38 11.58
N ASP A 6 4.97 22.59 11.53
CA ASP A 6 4.47 23.64 10.67
C ASP A 6 4.94 23.44 9.22
N TYR A 7 4.00 23.11 8.36
CA TYR A 7 4.18 23.03 6.92
C TYR A 7 3.53 24.23 6.25
N SER A 8 4.15 24.75 5.21
CA SER A 8 3.58 25.85 4.46
C SER A 8 4.08 25.92 3.03
N ILE A 9 3.20 26.37 2.14
CA ILE A 9 3.52 26.65 0.74
C ILE A 9 2.69 27.85 0.27
N SER A 10 3.26 28.76 -0.51
CA SER A 10 2.47 29.87 -1.08
C SER A 10 1.65 29.39 -2.28
N VAL A 11 0.51 30.02 -2.51
CA VAL A 11 -0.32 29.77 -3.70
C VAL A 11 0.50 30.02 -4.98
N GLU A 12 1.37 31.02 -5.00
CA GLU A 12 2.28 31.27 -6.13
C GLU A 12 3.16 30.05 -6.43
N LYS A 13 3.77 29.43 -5.40
CA LYS A 13 4.56 28.20 -5.58
C LYS A 13 3.72 27.02 -6.06
N ILE A 14 2.46 26.92 -5.58
CA ILE A 14 1.52 25.89 -6.06
C ILE A 14 1.24 26.12 -7.56
N CYS A 15 0.93 27.34 -7.96
CA CYS A 15 0.71 27.65 -9.38
C CYS A 15 1.93 27.36 -10.25
N HIS A 16 3.12 27.71 -9.78
CA HIS A 16 4.37 27.37 -10.48
C HIS A 16 4.58 25.85 -10.59
N LEU A 17 4.36 25.11 -9.48
CA LEU A 17 4.49 23.64 -9.47
C LEU A 17 3.55 22.96 -10.47
N LEU A 18 2.33 23.49 -10.60
CA LEU A 18 1.28 22.91 -11.44
C LEU A 18 1.24 23.49 -12.85
N SER A 19 2.08 24.48 -13.16
CA SER A 19 1.99 25.28 -14.39
C SER A 19 0.56 25.84 -14.60
N ALA A 20 -0.06 26.28 -13.52
CA ALA A 20 -1.43 26.79 -13.48
C ALA A 20 -1.45 28.30 -13.18
N GLU A 21 -2.54 28.95 -13.57
CA GLU A 21 -2.81 30.35 -13.22
C GLU A 21 -3.86 30.44 -12.10
N SER A 22 -3.83 31.52 -11.37
CA SER A 22 -4.81 31.80 -10.31
C SER A 22 -5.11 33.31 -10.27
N GLU A 23 -6.36 33.64 -10.06
CA GLU A 23 -6.81 35.03 -9.82
C GLU A 23 -6.70 35.44 -8.33
N ILE A 24 -6.06 34.61 -7.49
CA ILE A 24 -5.89 34.89 -6.07
C ILE A 24 -4.89 36.05 -5.91
N ASN A 25 -5.36 37.17 -5.41
CA ASN A 25 -4.55 38.36 -5.20
C ASN A 25 -3.83 38.31 -3.84
N GLY A 26 -2.58 38.77 -3.83
CA GLY A 26 -1.74 38.84 -2.63
C GLY A 26 -1.02 37.55 -2.27
N GLU A 27 -0.19 37.64 -1.23
CA GLU A 27 0.56 36.50 -0.72
C GLU A 27 -0.35 35.63 0.14
N VAL A 28 -0.85 34.52 -0.43
CA VAL A 28 -1.67 33.56 0.29
C VAL A 28 -0.83 32.32 0.61
N ILE A 29 -0.73 31.99 1.89
CA ILE A 29 0.00 30.83 2.42
C ILE A 29 -1.00 29.73 2.78
N VAL A 30 -0.71 28.52 2.31
CA VAL A 30 -1.43 27.29 2.62
C VAL A 30 -0.60 26.49 3.64
N THR A 31 -1.24 26.02 4.70
CA THR A 31 -0.57 25.28 5.80
C THR A 31 -1.04 23.85 5.96
N GLY A 32 -2.01 23.42 5.16
CA GLY A 32 -2.54 22.06 5.13
C GLY A 32 -3.29 21.79 3.85
N VAL A 33 -3.67 20.56 3.65
CA VAL A 33 -4.44 20.13 2.48
C VAL A 33 -5.46 19.07 2.88
N THR A 34 -6.66 19.15 2.34
CA THR A 34 -7.69 18.11 2.55
C THR A 34 -8.68 18.05 1.39
N SER A 35 -9.12 16.84 1.07
CA SER A 35 -10.19 16.57 0.11
C SER A 35 -11.57 16.39 0.76
N ASP A 36 -11.67 16.50 2.08
CA ASP A 36 -12.90 16.33 2.84
C ASP A 36 -13.21 17.62 3.61
N ASP A 37 -14.31 18.29 3.25
CA ASP A 37 -14.73 19.57 3.87
C ASP A 37 -15.01 19.47 5.37
N ARG A 38 -15.30 18.26 5.88
CA ARG A 38 -15.55 18.02 7.32
C ARG A 38 -14.29 18.20 8.16
N TYR A 39 -13.11 17.99 7.55
CA TYR A 39 -11.81 18.06 8.20
C TYR A 39 -10.99 19.30 7.85
N VAL A 40 -11.57 20.25 7.14
CA VAL A 40 -10.94 21.53 6.83
C VAL A 40 -10.58 22.28 8.12
N GLN A 41 -9.35 22.78 8.16
CA GLN A 41 -8.84 23.68 9.19
C GLN A 41 -8.43 25.03 8.59
N PRO A 42 -8.36 26.09 9.41
CA PRO A 42 -7.86 27.39 8.96
C PRO A 42 -6.45 27.27 8.34
N GLY A 43 -6.31 27.81 7.14
CA GLY A 43 -5.05 27.72 6.39
C GLY A 43 -5.00 26.65 5.32
N ASP A 44 -5.98 25.76 5.22
CA ASP A 44 -5.97 24.66 4.25
C ASP A 44 -6.18 25.09 2.80
N LEU A 45 -5.64 24.28 1.89
CA LEU A 45 -6.10 24.14 0.51
C LEU A 45 -7.15 23.03 0.46
N PHE A 46 -8.33 23.34 -0.05
CA PHE A 46 -9.37 22.34 -0.24
C PHE A 46 -9.28 21.73 -1.65
N LEU A 47 -9.13 20.39 -1.74
CA LEU A 47 -9.05 19.64 -2.99
C LEU A 47 -10.46 19.20 -3.41
N ALA A 48 -11.05 19.89 -4.35
CA ALA A 48 -12.41 19.64 -4.81
C ALA A 48 -12.46 18.61 -5.93
N TYR A 49 -12.22 17.31 -5.62
CA TYR A 49 -12.23 16.21 -6.59
C TYR A 49 -13.62 15.94 -7.19
N PRO A 50 -13.70 15.56 -8.48
CA PRO A 50 -14.92 15.00 -9.05
C PRO A 50 -15.25 13.67 -8.38
N GLY A 51 -16.45 13.54 -7.82
CA GLY A 51 -16.98 12.31 -7.25
C GLY A 51 -17.88 11.55 -8.24
N LYS A 52 -18.28 10.32 -7.90
CA LYS A 52 -19.21 9.54 -8.75
C LYS A 52 -20.61 10.18 -8.88
N SER A 53 -21.11 10.82 -7.83
CA SER A 53 -22.47 11.36 -7.77
C SER A 53 -22.48 12.88 -7.60
N ILE A 54 -21.51 13.44 -6.90
CA ILE A 54 -21.45 14.86 -6.54
C ILE A 54 -20.01 15.33 -6.74
N HIS A 55 -19.83 16.49 -7.34
CA HIS A 55 -18.51 17.12 -7.46
C HIS A 55 -18.11 17.76 -6.12
N GLY A 56 -16.84 17.58 -5.70
CA GLY A 56 -16.34 18.14 -4.44
C GLY A 56 -16.45 19.65 -4.33
N ALA A 57 -16.52 20.37 -5.45
CA ALA A 57 -16.72 21.82 -5.49
C ALA A 57 -18.07 22.27 -4.90
N GLU A 58 -19.07 21.40 -4.81
CA GLU A 58 -20.32 21.72 -4.07
C GLU A 58 -20.07 22.01 -2.59
N PHE A 59 -18.99 21.49 -2.02
CA PHE A 59 -18.57 21.72 -0.64
C PHE A 59 -17.61 22.90 -0.49
N ALA A 60 -17.25 23.59 -1.59
CA ALA A 60 -16.27 24.67 -1.60
C ALA A 60 -16.64 25.82 -0.67
N LYS A 61 -17.92 26.24 -0.65
CA LYS A 61 -18.42 27.30 0.26
C LYS A 61 -18.27 26.89 1.73
N SER A 62 -18.57 25.63 2.06
CA SER A 62 -18.37 25.07 3.40
C SER A 62 -16.88 25.08 3.78
N ALA A 63 -16.01 24.68 2.88
CA ALA A 63 -14.56 24.65 3.10
C ALA A 63 -13.99 26.06 3.37
N ILE A 64 -14.38 27.06 2.57
CA ILE A 64 -13.95 28.46 2.77
C ILE A 64 -14.50 29.02 4.11
N ALA A 65 -15.74 28.71 4.43
CA ALA A 65 -16.34 29.14 5.71
C ALA A 65 -15.62 28.56 6.94
N LYS A 66 -14.99 27.36 6.80
CA LYS A 66 -14.17 26.71 7.83
C LYS A 66 -12.71 27.19 7.83
N GLY A 67 -12.34 28.07 6.89
CA GLY A 67 -11.03 28.71 6.88
C GLY A 67 -10.05 28.19 5.82
N ALA A 68 -10.52 27.41 4.83
CA ALA A 68 -9.69 27.13 3.67
C ALA A 68 -9.28 28.43 2.97
N ARG A 69 -8.01 28.53 2.58
CA ARG A 69 -7.46 29.74 1.94
C ARG A 69 -7.72 29.77 0.43
N ALA A 70 -7.81 28.60 -0.18
CA ALA A 70 -8.06 28.43 -1.60
C ALA A 70 -8.67 27.05 -1.88
N ILE A 71 -9.19 26.90 -3.08
CA ILE A 71 -9.74 25.66 -3.62
C ILE A 71 -8.86 25.26 -4.81
N LEU A 72 -8.46 24.00 -4.89
CA LEU A 72 -7.89 23.40 -6.10
C LEU A 72 -8.98 22.56 -6.76
N THR A 73 -9.27 22.82 -8.04
CA THR A 73 -10.37 22.17 -8.75
C THR A 73 -10.11 22.09 -10.26
N ASP A 74 -10.96 21.37 -10.98
CA ASP A 74 -11.00 21.33 -12.43
C ASP A 74 -11.95 22.38 -13.03
N ALA A 75 -12.07 22.44 -14.36
CA ALA A 75 -12.92 23.39 -15.07
C ALA A 75 -14.42 23.26 -14.68
N GLN A 76 -14.90 22.05 -14.42
CA GLN A 76 -16.28 21.82 -13.99
C GLN A 76 -16.49 22.37 -12.57
N GLY A 77 -15.58 22.08 -11.67
CA GLY A 77 -15.64 22.55 -10.29
C GLY A 77 -15.49 24.08 -10.20
N ALA A 78 -14.76 24.71 -11.12
CA ALA A 78 -14.66 26.17 -11.19
C ALA A 78 -15.99 26.83 -11.50
N GLN A 79 -16.82 26.22 -12.33
CA GLN A 79 -18.18 26.73 -12.60
C GLN A 79 -19.10 26.62 -11.35
N ILE A 80 -18.94 25.54 -10.57
CA ILE A 80 -19.71 25.30 -9.35
C ILE A 80 -19.28 26.26 -8.22
N ALA A 81 -17.97 26.46 -8.07
CA ALA A 81 -17.39 27.29 -7.01
C ALA A 81 -17.16 28.75 -7.41
N GLN A 82 -17.86 29.27 -8.41
CA GLN A 82 -17.67 30.59 -8.97
C GLN A 82 -17.66 31.69 -7.88
N GLY A 83 -16.70 32.61 -7.97
CA GLY A 83 -16.52 33.71 -7.05
C GLY A 83 -15.75 33.38 -5.77
N LEU A 84 -15.26 32.13 -5.62
CA LEU A 84 -14.40 31.75 -4.50
C LEU A 84 -12.91 31.74 -4.95
N PRO A 85 -11.95 31.91 -4.02
CA PRO A 85 -10.53 31.85 -4.34
C PRO A 85 -10.15 30.44 -4.81
N MET A 86 -9.71 30.29 -6.06
CA MET A 86 -9.43 28.97 -6.64
C MET A 86 -8.21 28.95 -7.55
N ILE A 87 -7.65 27.75 -7.68
CA ILE A 87 -6.67 27.35 -8.69
C ILE A 87 -7.34 26.31 -9.57
N VAL A 88 -7.35 26.51 -10.88
CA VAL A 88 -7.99 25.61 -11.84
C VAL A 88 -6.94 24.83 -12.60
N VAL A 89 -7.09 23.50 -12.67
CA VAL A 89 -6.17 22.59 -13.32
C VAL A 89 -6.91 21.58 -14.19
N GLU A 90 -6.22 20.96 -15.15
CA GLU A 90 -6.81 19.96 -16.02
C GLU A 90 -7.04 18.64 -15.26
N ASN A 91 -6.03 18.16 -14.54
CA ASN A 91 -6.10 16.91 -13.75
C ASN A 91 -5.94 17.21 -12.27
N ILE A 92 -7.08 17.43 -11.60
CA ILE A 92 -7.12 17.76 -10.18
C ILE A 92 -6.53 16.64 -9.29
N ARG A 93 -6.65 15.36 -9.67
CA ARG A 93 -6.13 14.25 -8.85
C ARG A 93 -4.61 14.23 -8.84
N THR A 94 -3.98 14.36 -9.99
CA THR A 94 -2.52 14.50 -10.10
C THR A 94 -2.03 15.78 -9.41
N ALA A 95 -2.70 16.90 -9.67
CA ALA A 95 -2.34 18.19 -9.07
C ALA A 95 -2.44 18.17 -7.55
N GLY A 96 -3.53 17.65 -6.99
CA GLY A 96 -3.73 17.52 -5.54
C GLY A 96 -2.68 16.62 -4.89
N ALA A 97 -2.30 15.52 -5.55
CA ALA A 97 -1.25 14.63 -5.06
C ALA A 97 0.12 15.31 -5.04
N LEU A 98 0.49 16.01 -6.11
CA LEU A 98 1.75 16.75 -6.20
C LEU A 98 1.84 17.87 -5.16
N VAL A 99 0.76 18.65 -4.99
CA VAL A 99 0.72 19.71 -3.97
C VAL A 99 0.85 19.12 -2.58
N SER A 100 0.14 18.03 -2.28
CA SER A 100 0.21 17.35 -0.98
C SER A 100 1.62 16.87 -0.66
N ALA A 101 2.27 16.23 -1.64
CA ALA A 101 3.66 15.78 -1.50
C ALA A 101 4.62 16.96 -1.25
N HIS A 102 4.47 18.06 -1.99
CA HIS A 102 5.35 19.21 -1.84
C HIS A 102 5.11 19.96 -0.53
N LEU A 103 3.85 20.16 -0.12
CA LEU A 103 3.51 20.79 1.15
C LEU A 103 4.19 20.07 2.31
N TYR A 104 4.10 18.74 2.34
CA TYR A 104 4.68 17.89 3.38
C TYR A 104 6.13 17.48 3.12
N ARG A 105 6.83 18.13 2.15
CA ARG A 105 8.26 17.90 1.84
C ARG A 105 8.59 16.47 1.39
N LYS A 106 7.65 15.83 0.66
CA LYS A 106 7.80 14.49 0.09
C LYS A 106 8.15 13.41 1.13
N PRO A 107 7.38 13.25 2.20
CA PRO A 107 7.73 12.42 3.34
C PRO A 107 7.89 10.93 3.01
N VAL A 108 7.25 10.44 1.95
CA VAL A 108 7.40 9.05 1.48
C VAL A 108 8.85 8.76 1.06
N GLN A 109 9.53 9.73 0.45
CA GLN A 109 10.92 9.59 0.01
C GLN A 109 11.95 9.73 1.14
N GLU A 110 11.56 10.24 2.31
CA GLU A 110 12.45 10.37 3.47
C GLU A 110 12.59 9.06 4.26
N MET A 111 11.76 8.06 3.93
CA MET A 111 11.76 6.73 4.54
C MET A 111 12.16 5.67 3.51
N VAL A 112 12.66 4.53 3.97
CA VAL A 112 12.70 3.33 3.12
C VAL A 112 11.25 2.89 2.92
N SER A 113 10.67 3.31 1.82
CA SER A 113 9.24 3.11 1.54
C SER A 113 9.03 1.90 0.63
N ILE A 114 8.12 1.01 1.04
CA ILE A 114 7.81 -0.25 0.38
C ILE A 114 6.34 -0.26 -0.03
N ALA A 115 6.07 -0.33 -1.34
CA ALA A 115 4.73 -0.42 -1.91
C ALA A 115 4.41 -1.85 -2.35
N ILE A 116 3.36 -2.46 -1.78
CA ILE A 116 2.95 -3.83 -2.11
C ILE A 116 1.65 -3.80 -2.94
N THR A 117 1.70 -4.39 -4.14
CA THR A 117 0.53 -4.55 -5.00
C THR A 117 0.30 -6.00 -5.42
N GLY A 118 -0.89 -6.28 -5.94
CA GLY A 118 -1.35 -7.58 -6.41
C GLY A 118 -2.86 -7.73 -6.19
N THR A 119 -3.47 -8.82 -6.61
CA THR A 119 -4.88 -9.11 -6.29
C THR A 119 -5.00 -9.57 -4.85
N ASN A 120 -4.34 -10.64 -4.49
CA ASN A 120 -4.34 -11.26 -3.17
C ASN A 120 -2.97 -11.12 -2.50
N GLY A 121 -2.91 -11.24 -1.17
CA GLY A 121 -1.65 -11.27 -0.41
C GLY A 121 -1.09 -9.91 0.02
N LYS A 122 -1.56 -8.77 -0.50
CA LYS A 122 -1.08 -7.43 -0.11
C LYS A 122 -1.05 -7.23 1.42
N THR A 123 -2.19 -7.44 2.05
CA THR A 123 -2.35 -7.27 3.51
C THR A 123 -1.45 -8.22 4.29
N THR A 124 -1.34 -9.46 3.85
CA THR A 124 -0.46 -10.45 4.50
C THR A 124 1.00 -10.02 4.38
N VAL A 125 1.46 -9.67 3.17
CA VAL A 125 2.85 -9.24 2.94
C VAL A 125 3.17 -7.98 3.73
N SER A 126 2.32 -6.95 3.66
CA SER A 126 2.55 -5.69 4.37
C SER A 126 2.55 -5.86 5.88
N THR A 127 1.63 -6.66 6.43
CA THR A 127 1.58 -6.96 7.87
C THR A 127 2.79 -7.77 8.33
N LEU A 128 3.15 -8.84 7.63
CA LEU A 128 4.30 -9.67 8.00
C LEU A 128 5.62 -8.89 7.88
N LEU A 129 5.78 -8.08 6.85
CA LEU A 129 6.96 -7.25 6.67
C LEU A 129 7.08 -6.21 7.80
N HIS A 130 5.97 -5.54 8.15
CA HIS A 130 5.93 -4.62 9.29
C HIS A 130 6.30 -5.33 10.61
N GLN A 131 5.74 -6.52 10.87
CA GLN A 131 6.07 -7.32 12.06
C GLN A 131 7.56 -7.69 12.08
N LEU A 132 8.11 -8.11 10.95
CA LEU A 132 9.51 -8.52 10.84
C LEU A 132 10.45 -7.33 11.07
N LEU A 133 10.18 -6.18 10.46
CA LEU A 133 10.92 -4.94 10.68
C LEU A 133 10.89 -4.53 12.16
N GLN A 134 9.71 -4.46 12.78
CA GLN A 134 9.57 -4.12 14.20
C GLN A 134 10.32 -5.11 15.10
N SER A 135 10.23 -6.41 14.82
CA SER A 135 10.90 -7.45 15.60
C SER A 135 12.43 -7.39 15.47
N ALA A 136 12.93 -6.89 14.34
CA ALA A 136 14.34 -6.62 14.10
C ALA A 136 14.80 -5.25 14.65
N GLY A 137 13.96 -4.54 15.42
CA GLY A 137 14.28 -3.22 15.98
C GLY A 137 14.30 -2.09 14.94
N ARG A 138 13.63 -2.28 13.80
CA ARG A 138 13.50 -1.27 12.74
C ARG A 138 12.16 -0.55 12.88
N GLU A 139 12.17 0.72 13.28
CA GLU A 139 10.94 1.52 13.39
C GLU A 139 10.25 1.59 12.03
N SER A 140 9.02 1.07 11.97
CA SER A 140 8.23 1.01 10.74
C SER A 140 6.79 1.48 10.95
N GLY A 141 6.23 2.09 9.91
CA GLY A 141 4.82 2.42 9.78
C GLY A 141 4.14 1.46 8.79
N LEU A 142 2.83 1.34 8.90
CA LEU A 142 2.00 0.51 8.03
C LEU A 142 0.79 1.32 7.55
N ILE A 143 0.53 1.28 6.24
CA ILE A 143 -0.72 1.77 5.65
C ILE A 143 -1.35 0.62 4.87
N GLY A 144 -2.48 0.10 5.35
CA GLY A 144 -3.10 -1.07 4.74
C GLY A 144 -4.61 -1.14 4.90
N THR A 145 -5.19 -2.22 4.42
CA THR A 145 -6.65 -2.45 4.43
C THR A 145 -7.22 -2.53 5.84
N VAL A 146 -6.51 -3.22 6.73
CA VAL A 146 -7.00 -3.51 8.09
C VAL A 146 -6.71 -2.34 9.03
N GLU A 147 -5.54 -1.75 8.92
CA GLU A 147 -5.08 -0.72 9.85
C GLU A 147 -4.01 0.19 9.26
N THR A 148 -3.87 1.36 9.86
CA THR A 148 -2.71 2.23 9.71
C THR A 148 -1.95 2.22 11.04
N ARG A 149 -0.63 2.07 11.00
CA ARG A 149 0.24 2.13 12.19
C ARG A 149 1.30 3.21 12.02
N ILE A 150 1.49 4.00 13.07
CA ILE A 150 2.59 4.95 13.19
C ILE A 150 3.38 4.54 14.43
N GLY A 151 4.53 3.93 14.23
CA GLY A 151 5.25 3.31 15.33
C GLY A 151 4.39 2.26 16.05
N ARG A 152 4.04 2.52 17.31
CA ARG A 152 3.19 1.63 18.14
C ARG A 152 1.71 2.00 18.11
N GLU A 153 1.36 3.16 17.62
CA GLU A 153 -0.03 3.63 17.56
C GLU A 153 -0.77 2.95 16.42
N ARG A 154 -2.03 2.61 16.66
CA ARG A 154 -2.91 1.93 15.71
C ARG A 154 -4.13 2.78 15.42
N PHE A 155 -4.43 2.92 14.13
CA PHE A 155 -5.59 3.65 13.63
C PHE A 155 -6.39 2.77 12.68
N GLU A 156 -7.70 2.92 12.69
CA GLU A 156 -8.58 2.25 11.75
C GLU A 156 -8.35 2.78 10.33
N SER A 157 -8.27 1.90 9.36
CA SER A 157 -8.13 2.28 7.95
C SER A 157 -9.49 2.42 7.30
N MET A 158 -9.74 3.55 6.66
CA MET A 158 -10.94 3.77 5.85
C MET A 158 -10.82 3.15 4.45
N ARG A 159 -9.60 2.96 3.96
CA ARG A 159 -9.29 2.45 2.61
C ARG A 159 -7.95 1.75 2.61
N THR A 160 -7.80 0.75 1.71
CA THR A 160 -6.51 0.07 1.49
C THR A 160 -5.37 1.03 1.18
N THR A 161 -5.63 2.00 0.29
CA THR A 161 -4.71 3.08 -0.06
C THR A 161 -5.45 4.39 0.10
N PRO A 162 -5.03 5.29 0.99
CA PRO A 162 -5.68 6.60 1.21
C PRO A 162 -5.72 7.48 -0.04
N GLU A 163 -6.52 8.52 -0.05
CA GLU A 163 -6.38 9.64 -1.00
C GLU A 163 -5.02 10.32 -0.78
N ALA A 164 -4.49 10.97 -1.82
CA ALA A 164 -3.12 11.48 -1.81
C ALA A 164 -2.84 12.48 -0.67
N ASP A 165 -3.77 13.35 -0.35
CA ASP A 165 -3.68 14.30 0.77
C ASP A 165 -3.52 13.58 2.12
N ASN A 166 -4.31 12.54 2.35
CA ASN A 166 -4.22 11.72 3.56
C ASN A 166 -2.95 10.87 3.59
N LEU A 167 -2.53 10.30 2.44
CA LEU A 167 -1.30 9.53 2.34
C LEU A 167 -0.10 10.37 2.75
N GLN A 168 0.06 11.55 2.15
CA GLN A 168 1.19 12.43 2.43
C GLN A 168 1.16 12.96 3.87
N SER A 169 -0.03 13.28 4.39
CA SER A 169 -0.22 13.71 5.78
C SER A 169 0.15 12.61 6.79
N ILE A 170 -0.24 11.36 6.54
CA ILE A 170 0.12 10.21 7.38
C ILE A 170 1.64 9.95 7.30
N ALA A 171 2.22 9.98 6.10
CA ALA A 171 3.65 9.79 5.91
C ALA A 171 4.48 10.89 6.61
N ALA A 172 4.01 12.15 6.58
CA ALA A 172 4.64 13.25 7.33
C ALA A 172 4.59 12.99 8.84
N ALA A 173 3.44 12.57 9.38
CA ALA A 173 3.33 12.22 10.79
C ALA A 173 4.23 11.03 11.19
N MET A 174 4.45 10.06 10.28
CA MET A 174 5.41 8.97 10.47
C MET A 174 6.85 9.50 10.54
N ALA A 175 7.23 10.38 9.59
CA ALA A 175 8.56 10.98 9.55
C ALA A 175 8.87 11.81 10.80
N GLU A 176 7.89 12.58 11.31
CA GLU A 176 7.98 13.32 12.58
C GLU A 176 8.23 12.42 13.80
N GLN A 177 7.67 11.21 13.78
CA GLN A 177 7.90 10.19 14.83
C GLN A 177 9.14 9.33 14.56
N HIS A 178 10.02 9.76 13.64
CA HIS A 178 11.26 9.07 13.30
C HIS A 178 11.08 7.63 12.76
N VAL A 179 9.91 7.33 12.20
CA VAL A 179 9.71 6.09 11.45
C VAL A 179 10.68 6.05 10.27
N ARG A 180 11.42 4.95 10.14
CA ARG A 180 12.44 4.77 9.11
C ARG A 180 11.98 3.96 7.91
N HIS A 181 10.95 3.12 8.10
CA HIS A 181 10.41 2.26 7.06
C HIS A 181 8.91 2.48 6.94
N LEU A 182 8.43 2.75 5.74
CA LEU A 182 7.00 2.79 5.44
C LEU A 182 6.64 1.56 4.61
N VAL A 183 5.76 0.72 5.12
CA VAL A 183 5.17 -0.39 4.36
C VAL A 183 3.74 -0.05 4.01
N MET A 184 3.36 -0.10 2.73
CA MET A 184 2.00 0.21 2.34
C MET A 184 1.42 -0.68 1.26
N GLU A 185 0.12 -0.90 1.34
CA GLU A 185 -0.66 -1.54 0.29
C GLU A 185 -1.02 -0.53 -0.79
N VAL A 186 -0.74 -0.88 -2.06
CA VAL A 186 -1.13 -0.07 -3.23
C VAL A 186 -2.15 -0.84 -4.06
N SER A 187 -3.40 -0.40 -4.03
CA SER A 187 -4.49 -0.99 -4.81
C SER A 187 -4.45 -0.50 -6.27
N SER A 188 -5.01 -1.30 -7.19
CA SER A 188 -5.15 -0.88 -8.60
C SER A 188 -6.02 0.37 -8.77
N HIS A 189 -7.06 0.52 -7.95
CA HIS A 189 -7.86 1.74 -7.90
C HIS A 189 -7.01 2.97 -7.53
N ALA A 190 -6.10 2.83 -6.58
CA ALA A 190 -5.22 3.93 -6.19
C ALA A 190 -4.29 4.36 -7.32
N LEU A 191 -3.78 3.39 -8.10
CA LEU A 191 -2.94 3.65 -9.27
C LEU A 191 -3.71 4.36 -10.38
N VAL A 192 -4.92 3.91 -10.69
CA VAL A 192 -5.78 4.56 -11.71
C VAL A 192 -6.25 5.95 -11.24
N MET A 193 -6.52 6.10 -9.94
CA MET A 193 -6.99 7.37 -9.37
C MET A 193 -5.85 8.31 -8.95
N ASN A 194 -4.61 8.04 -9.34
CA ASN A 194 -3.43 8.87 -9.08
C ASN A 194 -3.19 9.19 -7.58
N ARG A 195 -3.60 8.28 -6.67
CA ARG A 195 -3.46 8.52 -5.21
C ARG A 195 -2.03 8.48 -4.72
N ILE A 196 -1.14 7.85 -5.47
CA ILE A 196 0.29 7.75 -5.14
C ILE A 196 1.16 8.71 -5.96
N GLU A 197 0.58 9.54 -6.81
CA GLU A 197 1.34 10.58 -7.53
C GLU A 197 2.09 11.48 -6.54
N GLY A 198 3.28 11.91 -6.92
CA GLY A 198 4.16 12.65 -6.01
C GLY A 198 4.86 11.79 -4.95
N SER A 199 4.54 10.49 -4.85
CA SER A 199 5.28 9.50 -4.07
C SER A 199 6.28 8.75 -4.95
N HIS A 200 7.42 8.39 -4.35
CA HIS A 200 8.39 7.51 -4.97
C HIS A 200 8.86 6.51 -3.91
N PHE A 201 8.87 5.23 -4.24
CA PHE A 201 9.13 4.15 -3.30
C PHE A 201 10.54 3.57 -3.52
N ALA A 202 11.23 3.25 -2.45
CA ALA A 202 12.48 2.51 -2.55
C ALA A 202 12.25 1.09 -3.14
N ILE A 203 11.11 0.46 -2.80
CA ILE A 203 10.82 -0.92 -3.20
C ILE A 203 9.36 -1.05 -3.63
N ALA A 204 9.12 -1.71 -4.76
CA ALA A 204 7.82 -2.18 -5.20
C ALA A 204 7.74 -3.71 -5.14
N GLY A 205 6.73 -4.26 -4.44
CA GLY A 205 6.49 -5.70 -4.33
C GLY A 205 5.25 -6.15 -5.12
N PHE A 206 5.35 -7.25 -5.87
CA PHE A 206 4.24 -7.86 -6.59
C PHE A 206 3.93 -9.27 -6.08
N THR A 207 2.68 -9.50 -5.68
CA THR A 207 2.23 -10.80 -5.17
C THR A 207 1.67 -11.70 -6.27
N ASN A 208 0.58 -11.29 -6.93
CA ASN A 208 -0.14 -12.05 -7.98
C ASN A 208 -1.18 -11.18 -8.68
N LEU A 209 -1.72 -11.69 -9.80
CA LEU A 209 -2.88 -11.11 -10.46
C LEU A 209 -3.88 -12.19 -10.87
N THR A 210 -5.04 -12.20 -10.23
CA THR A 210 -6.19 -13.05 -10.57
C THR A 210 -7.41 -12.19 -10.84
N GLN A 211 -8.50 -12.78 -11.37
CA GLN A 211 -9.69 -12.03 -11.71
C GLN A 211 -10.31 -11.35 -10.48
N ASP A 212 -10.37 -10.03 -10.54
CA ASP A 212 -11.02 -9.17 -9.56
C ASP A 212 -11.25 -7.77 -10.17
N HIS A 213 -12.19 -6.99 -9.63
CA HIS A 213 -12.42 -5.58 -10.01
C HIS A 213 -12.60 -5.33 -11.53
N LEU A 214 -13.13 -6.31 -12.29
CA LEU A 214 -13.39 -6.13 -13.72
C LEU A 214 -14.56 -5.17 -14.00
N ASP A 215 -15.44 -4.97 -13.04
CA ASP A 215 -16.46 -3.92 -13.05
C ASP A 215 -15.85 -2.49 -13.12
N PHE A 216 -14.63 -2.32 -12.60
CA PHE A 216 -13.90 -1.07 -12.63
C PHE A 216 -12.87 -0.99 -13.79
N HIS A 217 -12.14 -2.07 -14.05
CA HIS A 217 -11.05 -2.09 -15.04
C HIS A 217 -11.51 -2.49 -16.45
N GLY A 218 -12.69 -3.13 -16.58
CA GLY A 218 -13.22 -3.64 -17.83
C GLY A 218 -12.67 -5.02 -18.20
N ASP A 219 -11.36 -5.17 -18.26
CA ASP A 219 -10.70 -6.43 -18.63
C ASP A 219 -9.40 -6.67 -17.83
N MET A 220 -8.83 -7.89 -17.96
CA MET A 220 -7.62 -8.31 -17.26
C MET A 220 -6.37 -7.56 -17.73
N GLU A 221 -6.31 -7.13 -18.99
CA GLU A 221 -5.16 -6.37 -19.51
C GLU A 221 -5.10 -4.97 -18.91
N SER A 222 -6.23 -4.27 -18.87
CA SER A 222 -6.36 -2.97 -18.22
C SER A 222 -6.04 -3.06 -16.73
N TYR A 223 -6.49 -4.14 -16.06
CA TYR A 223 -6.18 -4.40 -14.66
C TYR A 223 -4.69 -4.66 -14.43
N PHE A 224 -4.05 -5.43 -15.33
CA PHE A 224 -2.61 -5.66 -15.32
C PHE A 224 -1.83 -4.35 -15.51
N LEU A 225 -2.14 -3.58 -16.55
CA LEU A 225 -1.46 -2.32 -16.86
C LEU A 225 -1.55 -1.32 -15.71
N ALA A 226 -2.71 -1.26 -15.04
CA ALA A 226 -2.88 -0.43 -13.86
C ALA A 226 -1.87 -0.77 -12.76
N LYS A 227 -1.65 -2.07 -12.48
CA LYS A 227 -0.65 -2.49 -11.47
C LYS A 227 0.79 -2.37 -11.96
N ALA A 228 1.04 -2.65 -13.25
CA ALA A 228 2.35 -2.57 -13.85
C ALA A 228 2.95 -1.16 -13.78
N LYS A 229 2.10 -0.11 -13.74
CA LYS A 229 2.51 1.29 -13.56
C LYS A 229 3.44 1.49 -12.34
N LEU A 230 3.22 0.76 -11.25
CA LEU A 230 4.04 0.86 -10.03
C LEU A 230 5.52 0.46 -10.28
N PHE A 231 5.79 -0.39 -11.26
CA PHE A 231 7.11 -0.95 -11.55
C PHE A 231 7.85 -0.14 -12.63
N SER A 232 7.85 1.17 -12.49
CA SER A 232 8.51 2.12 -13.38
C SER A 232 9.41 3.08 -12.60
N LEU A 233 10.38 3.70 -13.28
CA LEU A 233 11.27 4.73 -12.70
C LEU A 233 10.52 5.94 -12.12
N GLU A 234 9.26 6.14 -12.48
CA GLU A 234 8.42 7.19 -11.91
C GLU A 234 8.05 6.87 -10.45
N PHE A 235 7.82 5.60 -10.14
CA PHE A 235 7.24 5.20 -8.86
C PHE A 235 8.17 4.42 -7.94
N ALA A 236 9.18 3.70 -8.46
CA ALA A 236 10.03 2.88 -7.61
C ALA A 236 11.45 2.75 -8.14
N ASP A 237 12.41 2.54 -7.20
CA ASP A 237 13.82 2.31 -7.52
C ASP A 237 14.06 0.86 -7.93
N GLN A 238 13.38 -0.11 -7.30
CA GLN A 238 13.55 -1.53 -7.55
C GLN A 238 12.29 -2.34 -7.26
N ALA A 239 12.22 -3.54 -7.84
CA ALA A 239 11.08 -4.43 -7.78
C ALA A 239 11.44 -5.80 -7.17
N PHE A 240 10.51 -6.35 -6.37
CA PHE A 240 10.52 -7.74 -5.90
C PHE A 240 9.25 -8.43 -6.42
N ILE A 241 9.40 -9.46 -7.23
CA ILE A 241 8.30 -9.96 -8.05
C ILE A 241 8.15 -11.47 -7.89
N ASN A 242 6.96 -11.91 -7.49
CA ASN A 242 6.58 -13.32 -7.53
C ASN A 242 6.40 -13.75 -8.99
N ILE A 243 7.33 -14.53 -9.52
CA ILE A 243 7.33 -15.00 -10.91
C ILE A 243 6.59 -16.33 -11.10
N ASP A 244 6.03 -16.92 -10.06
CA ASP A 244 5.12 -18.07 -10.17
C ASP A 244 3.77 -17.69 -10.78
N ASP A 245 3.43 -16.40 -10.72
CA ASP A 245 2.28 -15.80 -11.37
C ASP A 245 2.65 -15.36 -12.80
N PRO A 246 1.85 -15.71 -13.83
CA PRO A 246 2.17 -15.35 -15.22
C PRO A 246 2.29 -13.83 -15.45
N TYR A 247 1.47 -13.04 -14.79
CA TYR A 247 1.55 -11.57 -14.87
C TYR A 247 2.76 -11.03 -14.10
N GLY A 248 3.15 -11.68 -12.99
CA GLY A 248 4.40 -11.38 -12.29
C GLY A 248 5.61 -11.64 -13.17
N LEU A 249 5.64 -12.79 -13.85
CA LEU A 249 6.70 -13.08 -14.84
C LEU A 249 6.72 -12.04 -15.98
N ARG A 250 5.55 -11.58 -16.43
CA ARG A 250 5.45 -10.52 -17.44
C ARG A 250 6.02 -9.19 -16.92
N ILE A 251 5.69 -8.77 -15.70
CA ILE A 251 6.27 -7.57 -15.08
C ILE A 251 7.79 -7.73 -14.99
N PHE A 252 8.28 -8.86 -14.47
CA PHE A 252 9.71 -9.13 -14.32
C PHE A 252 10.50 -8.96 -15.62
N ASN A 253 9.92 -9.40 -16.74
CA ASN A 253 10.55 -9.32 -18.06
C ASN A 253 10.43 -7.95 -18.75
N THR A 254 9.52 -7.08 -18.29
CA THR A 254 9.18 -5.82 -18.99
C THR A 254 9.31 -4.56 -18.17
N CYS A 255 9.48 -4.64 -16.85
CA CYS A 255 9.63 -3.45 -16.01
C CYS A 255 10.96 -2.73 -16.30
N GLY A 256 10.93 -1.39 -16.22
CA GLY A 256 12.09 -0.52 -16.52
C GLY A 256 13.03 -0.29 -15.34
N ILE A 257 12.86 -1.03 -14.23
CA ILE A 257 13.64 -0.89 -13.00
C ILE A 257 14.32 -2.23 -12.64
N PRO A 258 15.41 -2.23 -11.85
CA PRO A 258 16.01 -3.44 -11.34
C PRO A 258 14.98 -4.35 -10.67
N ALA A 259 14.95 -5.63 -11.04
CA ALA A 259 13.95 -6.57 -10.55
C ALA A 259 14.59 -7.84 -9.95
N THR A 260 14.13 -8.21 -8.76
CA THR A 260 14.50 -9.44 -8.06
C THR A 260 13.35 -10.44 -8.15
N SER A 261 13.64 -11.64 -8.67
CA SER A 261 12.65 -12.71 -8.79
C SER A 261 12.50 -13.49 -7.49
N VAL A 262 11.24 -13.78 -7.16
CA VAL A 262 10.84 -14.59 -6.01
C VAL A 262 9.96 -15.72 -6.52
N SER A 263 10.24 -16.97 -6.13
CA SER A 263 9.46 -18.13 -6.58
C SER A 263 9.48 -19.28 -5.59
N ARG A 264 8.33 -19.88 -5.33
CA ARG A 264 8.24 -21.12 -4.58
C ARG A 264 8.56 -22.36 -5.44
N ARG A 265 8.39 -22.25 -6.76
CA ARG A 265 8.45 -23.39 -7.70
C ARG A 265 9.72 -23.41 -8.55
N ASN A 266 10.29 -22.23 -8.89
CA ASN A 266 11.41 -22.09 -9.80
C ASN A 266 12.72 -21.88 -9.02
N VAL A 267 13.56 -22.89 -8.97
CA VAL A 267 14.87 -22.87 -8.29
C VAL A 267 15.92 -21.95 -8.95
N GLN A 268 15.61 -21.38 -10.12
CA GLN A 268 16.46 -20.39 -10.78
C GLN A 268 16.10 -18.95 -10.35
N ALA A 269 15.01 -18.76 -9.60
CA ALA A 269 14.68 -17.46 -9.05
C ALA A 269 15.74 -17.03 -8.02
N THR A 270 15.95 -15.71 -7.89
CA THR A 270 16.92 -15.16 -6.94
C THR A 270 16.60 -15.60 -5.50
N TRP A 271 15.31 -15.58 -5.15
CA TRP A 271 14.82 -16.13 -3.87
C TRP A 271 13.89 -17.29 -4.16
N HIS A 272 14.19 -18.48 -3.61
CA HIS A 272 13.38 -19.69 -3.82
C HIS A 272 13.50 -20.66 -2.64
N TYR A 273 12.48 -21.49 -2.49
CA TYR A 273 12.53 -22.61 -1.55
C TYR A 273 13.38 -23.75 -2.09
N THR A 274 14.26 -24.31 -1.26
CA THR A 274 14.98 -25.56 -1.52
C THR A 274 14.32 -26.75 -0.83
N SER A 275 13.56 -26.49 0.26
CA SER A 275 12.77 -27.50 0.97
C SER A 275 11.54 -26.88 1.59
N ILE A 276 10.42 -27.60 1.58
CA ILE A 276 9.15 -27.28 2.25
C ILE A 276 8.62 -28.58 2.86
N VAL A 277 8.60 -28.68 4.18
CA VAL A 277 8.18 -29.89 4.90
C VAL A 277 7.06 -29.51 5.88
N PRO A 278 5.78 -29.86 5.61
CA PRO A 278 4.70 -29.64 6.55
C PRO A 278 4.94 -30.38 7.86
N THR A 279 4.65 -29.74 8.99
CA THR A 279 4.74 -30.29 10.34
C THR A 279 3.37 -30.20 11.04
N GLY A 280 3.23 -30.78 12.23
CA GLY A 280 1.99 -30.69 13.00
C GLY A 280 1.59 -29.28 13.40
N ASN A 281 2.57 -28.36 13.51
CA ASN A 281 2.36 -27.00 14.02
C ASN A 281 2.80 -25.90 13.04
N GLY A 282 2.97 -26.22 11.75
CA GLY A 282 3.42 -25.25 10.76
C GLY A 282 4.16 -25.92 9.59
N THR A 283 5.22 -25.29 9.11
CA THR A 283 6.01 -25.78 7.98
C THR A 283 7.48 -25.47 8.22
N ASP A 284 8.34 -26.51 8.14
CA ASP A 284 9.79 -26.32 8.09
C ASP A 284 10.19 -25.94 6.67
N ILE A 285 11.02 -24.93 6.54
CA ILE A 285 11.39 -24.34 5.26
C ILE A 285 12.89 -24.12 5.17
N SER A 286 13.44 -24.38 3.98
CA SER A 286 14.78 -23.99 3.60
C SER A 286 14.68 -23.09 2.37
N ILE A 287 15.32 -21.93 2.42
CA ILE A 287 15.25 -20.89 1.40
C ILE A 287 16.66 -20.54 0.95
N ARG A 288 16.87 -20.46 -0.35
CA ARG A 288 18.06 -19.85 -0.93
C ARG A 288 17.74 -18.45 -1.41
N GLY A 289 18.59 -17.49 -1.08
CA GLY A 289 18.42 -16.08 -1.43
C GLY A 289 19.60 -15.49 -2.21
N ALA A 290 19.55 -14.19 -2.40
CA ALA A 290 20.59 -13.42 -3.08
C ALA A 290 21.97 -13.66 -2.46
N GLY A 291 23.01 -13.70 -3.31
CA GLY A 291 24.37 -14.03 -2.85
C GLY A 291 24.58 -15.48 -2.42
N GLY A 292 23.57 -16.36 -2.61
CA GLY A 292 23.64 -17.78 -2.24
C GLY A 292 23.38 -18.05 -0.76
N VAL A 293 22.86 -17.06 0.00
CA VAL A 293 22.50 -17.24 1.40
C VAL A 293 21.49 -18.37 1.56
N LEU A 294 21.64 -19.16 2.63
CA LEU A 294 20.73 -20.23 3.01
C LEU A 294 20.05 -19.87 4.33
N ILE A 295 18.72 -19.90 4.36
CA ILE A 295 17.90 -19.72 5.55
C ILE A 295 17.18 -21.03 5.85
N GLU A 296 17.33 -21.57 7.03
CA GLU A 296 16.60 -22.72 7.55
C GLU A 296 15.81 -22.32 8.78
N THR A 297 14.50 -22.50 8.75
CA THR A 297 13.60 -22.09 9.84
C THR A 297 12.27 -22.82 9.73
N SER A 298 11.35 -22.52 10.67
CA SER A 298 9.96 -22.95 10.61
C SER A 298 9.02 -21.75 10.56
N THR A 299 7.84 -21.92 9.99
CA THR A 299 6.79 -20.90 9.98
C THR A 299 5.47 -21.47 10.50
N PRO A 300 4.74 -20.74 11.33
CA PRO A 300 3.38 -21.11 11.75
C PRO A 300 2.33 -20.81 10.67
N LEU A 301 2.71 -20.15 9.58
CA LEU A 301 1.80 -19.78 8.51
C LEU A 301 1.41 -20.99 7.67
N HIS A 302 0.14 -21.07 7.33
CA HIS A 302 -0.43 -22.19 6.61
C HIS A 302 -0.80 -21.83 5.17
N GLY A 303 -0.65 -22.80 4.27
CA GLY A 303 -1.03 -22.68 2.86
C GLY A 303 0.06 -22.15 1.95
N ASN A 304 0.05 -22.66 0.71
CA ASN A 304 1.06 -22.32 -0.29
C ASN A 304 1.11 -20.82 -0.58
N PHE A 305 -0.05 -20.15 -0.61
CA PHE A 305 -0.10 -18.70 -0.84
C PHE A 305 0.55 -17.90 0.30
N ASN A 306 0.53 -18.40 1.55
CA ASN A 306 1.23 -17.77 2.65
C ASN A 306 2.75 -18.04 2.58
N LEU A 307 3.18 -19.18 2.04
CA LEU A 307 4.60 -19.41 1.74
C LEU A 307 5.08 -18.48 0.61
N ASP A 308 4.27 -18.27 -0.44
CA ASP A 308 4.58 -17.30 -1.51
C ASP A 308 4.71 -15.87 -0.92
N ASN A 309 3.77 -15.47 -0.07
CA ASN A 309 3.80 -14.17 0.61
C ASN A 309 5.03 -14.05 1.55
N LEU A 310 5.33 -15.07 2.34
CA LEU A 310 6.46 -15.08 3.27
C LEU A 310 7.80 -14.96 2.55
N LEU A 311 7.95 -15.64 1.42
CA LEU A 311 9.18 -15.57 0.63
C LEU A 311 9.43 -14.15 0.09
N LEU A 312 8.36 -13.47 -0.36
CA LEU A 312 8.44 -12.07 -0.77
C LEU A 312 8.80 -11.15 0.41
N VAL A 313 8.23 -11.40 1.59
CA VAL A 313 8.57 -10.67 2.84
C VAL A 313 10.05 -10.81 3.17
N ILE A 314 10.59 -12.03 3.14
CA ILE A 314 11.99 -12.31 3.49
C ILE A 314 12.94 -11.62 2.48
N ALA A 315 12.62 -11.71 1.19
CA ALA A 315 13.41 -11.07 0.14
C ALA A 315 13.47 -9.54 0.32
N ILE A 316 12.33 -8.89 0.58
CA ILE A 316 12.26 -7.45 0.82
C ILE A 316 12.92 -7.07 2.15
N ALA A 317 12.74 -7.85 3.22
CA ALA A 317 13.34 -7.60 4.52
C ALA A 317 14.89 -7.65 4.47
N SER A 318 15.44 -8.60 3.70
CA SER A 318 16.87 -8.67 3.44
C SER A 318 17.39 -7.42 2.73
N GLU A 319 16.65 -6.90 1.74
CA GLU A 319 16.98 -5.65 1.06
C GLU A 319 16.90 -4.44 2.01
N CYS A 320 15.99 -4.45 2.98
CA CYS A 320 15.92 -3.44 4.05
C CYS A 320 17.05 -3.58 5.08
N GLY A 321 18.02 -4.47 4.87
CA GLY A 321 19.21 -4.64 5.71
C GLY A 321 18.96 -5.47 6.98
N ILE A 322 17.96 -6.35 6.98
CA ILE A 322 17.84 -7.38 8.02
C ILE A 322 18.69 -8.57 7.60
N ASP A 323 19.61 -8.99 8.47
CA ASP A 323 20.43 -10.18 8.19
C ASP A 323 19.52 -11.40 7.99
N PRO A 324 19.76 -12.21 6.95
CA PRO A 324 18.97 -13.43 6.71
C PRO A 324 18.92 -14.40 7.89
N LEU A 325 19.97 -14.47 8.71
CA LEU A 325 19.97 -15.31 9.92
C LEU A 325 19.08 -14.73 11.02
N ASP A 326 19.02 -13.40 11.12
CA ASP A 326 18.05 -12.73 12.01
C ASP A 326 16.62 -12.95 11.52
N CYS A 327 16.37 -12.92 10.20
CA CYS A 327 15.09 -13.33 9.63
C CYS A 327 14.71 -14.75 10.06
N ALA A 328 15.63 -15.73 9.97
CA ALA A 328 15.38 -17.11 10.38
C ALA A 328 14.90 -17.21 11.84
N ALA A 329 15.48 -16.43 12.75
CA ALA A 329 15.12 -16.42 14.16
C ALA A 329 13.78 -15.75 14.47
N LEU A 330 13.33 -14.84 13.58
CA LEU A 330 12.11 -14.03 13.76
C LEU A 330 10.89 -14.66 13.09
N ILE A 331 11.06 -15.37 11.97
CA ILE A 331 9.95 -15.99 11.21
C ILE A 331 9.03 -16.86 12.08
N PRO A 332 9.51 -17.70 13.00
CA PRO A 332 8.63 -18.51 13.86
C PRO A 332 7.71 -17.70 14.79
N LYS A 333 8.00 -16.41 14.98
CA LYS A 333 7.25 -15.49 15.83
C LYS A 333 6.23 -14.65 15.06
N LEU A 334 6.25 -14.73 13.73
CA LEU A 334 5.31 -13.99 12.90
C LEU A 334 3.91 -14.60 13.02
N TYR A 335 2.92 -13.75 13.05
CA TYR A 335 1.52 -14.14 13.04
C TYR A 335 0.83 -13.52 11.82
N GLY A 336 -0.14 -14.22 11.25
CA GLY A 336 -0.86 -13.79 10.07
C GLY A 336 -1.58 -12.45 10.27
N ALA A 337 -1.93 -11.81 9.17
CA ALA A 337 -2.76 -10.61 9.23
C ALA A 337 -4.17 -10.96 9.74
N PRO A 338 -4.82 -10.07 10.53
CA PRO A 338 -6.20 -10.30 10.97
C PRO A 338 -7.14 -10.59 9.80
N GLY A 339 -8.00 -11.61 9.95
CA GLY A 339 -8.92 -12.04 8.91
C GLY A 339 -8.24 -12.66 7.66
N ARG A 340 -7.01 -13.16 7.76
CA ARG A 340 -6.27 -13.85 6.68
C ARG A 340 -5.79 -15.21 7.15
N MET A 341 -6.61 -16.25 6.94
CA MET A 341 -6.40 -17.58 7.55
C MET A 341 -6.13 -17.48 9.05
N GLU A 342 -6.78 -16.55 9.71
CA GLU A 342 -6.63 -16.32 11.14
C GLU A 342 -7.20 -17.50 11.91
N LEU A 343 -6.32 -18.17 12.64
CA LEU A 343 -6.73 -19.29 13.51
C LEU A 343 -7.50 -18.75 14.72
N VAL A 344 -8.71 -19.24 14.92
CA VAL A 344 -9.52 -18.94 16.09
C VAL A 344 -9.46 -20.13 17.05
N ASP A 345 -8.76 -19.98 18.15
CA ASP A 345 -8.69 -20.98 19.22
C ASP A 345 -9.40 -20.45 20.49
N ARG A 346 -10.43 -21.17 20.91
CA ARG A 346 -11.20 -20.95 22.14
C ARG A 346 -11.29 -22.23 22.99
N GLY A 347 -10.41 -23.19 22.74
CA GLY A 347 -10.42 -24.50 23.39
C GLY A 347 -11.40 -25.50 22.77
N GLN A 348 -11.95 -25.23 21.57
CA GLN A 348 -12.80 -26.14 20.84
C GLN A 348 -12.00 -27.32 20.23
N SER A 349 -12.68 -28.45 20.01
CA SER A 349 -12.06 -29.67 19.48
C SER A 349 -11.90 -29.69 17.93
N PHE A 350 -12.22 -28.59 17.27
CA PHE A 350 -12.11 -28.43 15.81
C PHE A 350 -11.30 -27.19 15.48
N THR A 351 -10.69 -27.17 14.31
CA THR A 351 -9.95 -26.00 13.80
C THR A 351 -10.94 -25.02 13.15
N ALA A 352 -10.86 -23.75 13.52
CA ALA A 352 -11.64 -22.67 12.93
C ALA A 352 -10.72 -21.58 12.41
N PHE A 353 -11.01 -21.11 11.18
CA PHE A 353 -10.30 -20.00 10.56
C PHE A 353 -11.26 -18.88 10.17
N VAL A 354 -10.80 -17.64 10.26
CA VAL A 354 -11.44 -16.48 9.65
C VAL A 354 -10.61 -16.02 8.47
N ASP A 355 -11.25 -15.83 7.32
CA ASP A 355 -10.59 -15.32 6.11
C ASP A 355 -11.49 -14.33 5.37
N TYR A 356 -10.87 -13.35 4.74
CA TYR A 356 -11.53 -12.31 3.94
C TYR A 356 -11.72 -12.72 2.47
N ALA A 357 -11.50 -13.97 2.11
CA ALA A 357 -11.65 -14.48 0.74
C ALA A 357 -13.09 -14.25 0.25
N HIS A 358 -13.23 -13.51 -0.84
CA HIS A 358 -14.52 -13.15 -1.45
C HIS A 358 -14.51 -13.28 -2.99
N THR A 359 -13.36 -13.66 -3.58
CA THR A 359 -13.25 -14.02 -5.00
C THR A 359 -13.22 -15.54 -5.16
N PRO A 360 -13.69 -16.09 -6.28
CA PRO A 360 -13.69 -17.55 -6.51
C PRO A 360 -12.30 -18.19 -6.31
N ASP A 361 -11.25 -17.56 -6.80
CA ASP A 361 -9.87 -18.03 -6.67
C ASP A 361 -9.42 -18.03 -5.20
N ALA A 362 -9.66 -16.94 -4.48
CA ALA A 362 -9.29 -16.83 -3.07
C ALA A 362 -10.03 -17.87 -2.21
N VAL A 363 -11.34 -18.02 -2.39
CA VAL A 363 -12.16 -19.02 -1.68
C VAL A 363 -11.66 -20.43 -1.99
N SER A 364 -11.37 -20.76 -3.24
CA SER A 364 -10.82 -22.06 -3.65
C SER A 364 -9.48 -22.34 -2.95
N SER A 365 -8.59 -21.34 -2.90
CA SER A 365 -7.28 -21.47 -2.26
C SER A 365 -7.36 -21.68 -0.75
N VAL A 366 -8.27 -20.97 -0.07
CA VAL A 366 -8.52 -21.11 1.37
C VAL A 366 -9.12 -22.49 1.67
N LEU A 367 -10.11 -22.95 0.89
CA LEU A 367 -10.72 -24.27 1.07
C LEU A 367 -9.74 -25.42 0.80
N ALA A 368 -8.89 -25.28 -0.22
CA ALA A 368 -7.82 -26.25 -0.50
C ALA A 368 -6.83 -26.34 0.66
N THR A 369 -6.47 -25.18 1.23
CA THR A 369 -5.62 -25.12 2.42
C THR A 369 -6.31 -25.77 3.62
N ALA A 370 -7.56 -25.41 3.91
CA ALA A 370 -8.32 -26.00 5.00
C ALA A 370 -8.45 -27.54 4.85
N ARG A 371 -8.61 -28.03 3.61
CA ARG A 371 -8.67 -29.47 3.31
C ARG A 371 -7.36 -30.19 3.64
N ALA A 372 -6.23 -29.53 3.47
CA ALA A 372 -4.93 -30.14 3.79
C ALA A 372 -4.71 -30.36 5.32
N PHE A 373 -5.46 -29.65 6.18
CA PHE A 373 -5.38 -29.80 7.63
C PHE A 373 -6.17 -30.97 8.20
N THR A 374 -7.14 -31.53 7.47
CA THR A 374 -8.06 -32.51 8.05
C THR A 374 -8.50 -33.56 7.04
N GLN A 375 -8.67 -34.78 7.51
CA GLN A 375 -9.39 -35.85 6.80
C GLN A 375 -10.91 -35.79 7.10
N GLY A 376 -11.32 -34.95 8.05
CA GLY A 376 -12.71 -34.76 8.43
C GLY A 376 -13.51 -33.85 7.50
N LYS A 377 -14.61 -33.30 7.98
CA LYS A 377 -15.45 -32.37 7.22
C LYS A 377 -14.78 -30.98 7.18
N VAL A 378 -14.86 -30.31 6.02
CA VAL A 378 -14.59 -28.87 5.87
C VAL A 378 -15.94 -28.19 5.68
N ILE A 379 -16.23 -27.20 6.50
CA ILE A 379 -17.47 -26.41 6.47
C ILE A 379 -17.08 -24.95 6.21
N ALA A 380 -17.68 -24.34 5.20
CA ALA A 380 -17.50 -22.92 4.88
C ALA A 380 -18.81 -22.17 5.14
N LEU A 381 -18.70 -20.98 5.69
CA LEU A 381 -19.74 -19.97 5.77
C LEU A 381 -19.30 -18.80 4.89
N LEU A 382 -20.10 -18.49 3.86
CA LEU A 382 -19.82 -17.44 2.88
C LEU A 382 -20.88 -16.34 2.94
#